data_e1aab5dc1ff0b79a15d9272443f3561a
#
_entry.id   e1aab5dc1ff0b79a15d9272443f3561a
#
_cell.length_a   1.000
_cell.length_b   1.000
_cell.length_c   1.000
_cell.angle_alpha   90.00
_cell.angle_beta   90.00
_cell.angle_gamma   90.00
#
_symmetry.space_group_name_H-M   'P 1'
#
loop_
_entity.id
_entity.type
_entity.pdbx_description
1 polymer ?
#
loop_
_entity_poly.entity_id
_entity_poly.type
_entity_poly.pdbx_seq_one_letter_code
_entity_poly.pdbx_strand_id
1 'polypeptide(L)'
;AGTPPDTLTVNASMEFLAPDATAAMNQTNDRQRAVIDALVAAGIERNDLATTQADLQPQYDSDSTSISAYRATNSINVTIRDLDLASDAIGLIVSTGGNATRINSISYSIEDDSQLVRDARARAFEDAKDRAGQYAQLSGLNLGKVISISESAGPTPPQPMQAPPRHGGRRAAGTGTADGRLLGDGDLGAVLA
;
A
#
# COMPACT_ATOMS: atom_id res chain seq x y z
N ALA A 1 21.78 -3.81 -5.73
CA ALA A 1 21.31 -3.63 -4.35
C ALA A 1 20.25 -2.53 -4.40
N GLY A 2 19.05 -2.80 -3.90
CA GLY A 2 18.00 -1.78 -3.82
C GLY A 2 18.30 -0.79 -2.69
N THR A 3 17.86 0.45 -2.82
CA THR A 3 17.91 1.43 -1.73
C THR A 3 16.92 0.97 -0.65
N PRO A 4 17.31 0.94 0.62
CA PRO A 4 16.37 0.62 1.69
C PRO A 4 15.29 1.72 1.80
N PRO A 5 14.09 1.39 2.25
CA PRO A 5 13.07 2.40 2.52
C PRO A 5 13.54 3.35 3.63
N ASP A 6 13.20 4.61 3.51
CA ASP A 6 13.56 5.70 4.43
C ASP A 6 12.35 6.32 5.13
N THR A 7 11.15 5.94 4.74
CA THR A 7 9.90 6.51 5.23
C THR A 7 8.91 5.40 5.60
N LEU A 8 8.24 5.57 6.73
CA LEU A 8 7.13 4.73 7.18
C LEU A 8 5.84 5.54 7.21
N THR A 9 4.80 5.03 6.58
CA THR A 9 3.45 5.60 6.69
C THR A 9 2.55 4.66 7.49
N VAL A 10 1.95 5.18 8.54
CA VAL A 10 0.96 4.49 9.37
C VAL A 10 -0.40 5.12 9.13
N ASN A 11 -1.37 4.34 8.67
CA ASN A 11 -2.77 4.74 8.64
C ASN A 11 -3.47 4.18 9.87
N ALA A 12 -3.99 5.07 10.69
CA ALA A 12 -4.72 4.72 11.91
C ALA A 12 -6.06 5.44 11.97
N SER A 13 -7.05 4.82 12.61
CA SER A 13 -8.36 5.43 12.83
C SER A 13 -8.76 5.35 14.30
N MET A 14 -9.57 6.33 14.72
CA MET A 14 -10.24 6.39 16.00
C MET A 14 -11.72 6.21 15.77
N GLU A 15 -12.33 5.27 16.47
CA GLU A 15 -13.74 4.91 16.34
C GLU A 15 -14.45 5.02 17.70
N PHE A 16 -15.56 5.74 17.72
CA PHE A 16 -16.44 5.82 18.88
C PHE A 16 -17.88 5.52 18.49
N LEU A 17 -18.58 4.88 19.44
CA LEU A 17 -20.00 4.62 19.39
C LEU A 17 -20.66 5.44 20.51
N ALA A 18 -21.67 6.23 20.16
CA ALA A 18 -22.43 7.03 21.13
C ALA A 18 -23.92 7.07 20.79
N PRO A 19 -24.81 7.36 21.77
CA PRO A 19 -26.25 7.42 21.53
C PRO A 19 -26.67 8.49 20.53
N ASP A 20 -25.89 9.59 20.41
CA ASP A 20 -26.16 10.66 19.46
C ASP A 20 -24.95 10.98 18.57
N ALA A 21 -25.21 11.53 17.40
CA ALA A 21 -24.23 11.82 16.38
C ALA A 21 -23.16 12.82 16.86
N THR A 22 -23.56 13.84 17.60
CA THR A 22 -22.66 14.90 18.10
C THR A 22 -21.70 14.34 19.12
N ALA A 23 -22.16 13.50 20.07
CA ALA A 23 -21.33 12.86 21.06
C ALA A 23 -20.31 11.92 20.39
N ALA A 24 -20.73 11.10 19.41
CA ALA A 24 -19.84 10.23 18.66
C ALA A 24 -18.72 11.02 17.98
N MET A 25 -19.05 12.08 17.25
CA MET A 25 -18.08 12.92 16.54
C MET A 25 -17.13 13.64 17.51
N ASN A 26 -17.66 14.22 18.60
CA ASN A 26 -16.82 14.94 19.57
C ASN A 26 -15.80 13.99 20.24
N GLN A 27 -16.23 12.81 20.69
CA GLN A 27 -15.32 11.82 21.29
C GLN A 27 -14.23 11.38 20.31
N THR A 28 -14.59 11.18 19.05
CA THR A 28 -13.64 10.80 18.01
C THR A 28 -12.63 11.91 17.71
N ASN A 29 -13.12 13.16 17.58
CA ASN A 29 -12.27 14.34 17.35
C ASN A 29 -11.30 14.61 18.50
N ASP A 30 -11.79 14.52 19.74
CA ASP A 30 -10.97 14.75 20.93
C ASP A 30 -9.88 13.69 21.06
N ARG A 31 -10.21 12.42 20.77
CA ARG A 31 -9.24 11.33 20.80
C ARG A 31 -8.19 11.50 19.70
N GLN A 32 -8.61 11.83 18.48
CA GLN A 32 -7.69 12.07 17.37
C GLN A 32 -6.75 13.24 17.70
N ARG A 33 -7.27 14.33 18.24
CA ARG A 33 -6.45 15.48 18.65
C ARG A 33 -5.40 15.09 19.69
N ALA A 34 -5.79 14.31 20.70
CA ALA A 34 -4.85 13.82 21.71
C ALA A 34 -3.72 12.98 21.11
N VAL A 35 -4.03 12.11 20.15
CA VAL A 35 -3.03 11.32 19.42
C VAL A 35 -2.09 12.22 18.60
N ILE A 36 -2.64 13.18 17.87
CA ILE A 36 -1.85 14.15 17.09
C ILE A 36 -0.90 14.94 18.00
N ASP A 37 -1.41 15.45 19.12
CA ASP A 37 -0.62 16.25 20.07
C ASP A 37 0.50 15.41 20.71
N ALA A 38 0.25 14.13 21.03
CA ALA A 38 1.25 13.21 21.53
C ALA A 38 2.36 12.93 20.50
N LEU A 39 1.99 12.72 19.23
CA LEU A 39 2.94 12.49 18.14
C LEU A 39 3.81 13.73 17.87
N VAL A 40 3.21 14.93 17.89
CA VAL A 40 3.96 16.20 17.75
C VAL A 40 4.93 16.39 18.91
N ALA A 41 4.51 16.08 20.14
CA ALA A 41 5.38 16.15 21.31
C ALA A 41 6.56 15.16 21.25
N ALA A 42 6.38 14.02 20.54
CA ALA A 42 7.41 13.02 20.29
C ALA A 42 8.33 13.36 19.11
N GLY A 43 8.15 14.50 18.43
CA GLY A 43 9.02 14.98 17.36
C GLY A 43 8.51 14.71 15.94
N ILE A 44 7.31 14.18 15.76
CA ILE A 44 6.69 14.05 14.43
C ILE A 44 6.20 15.45 14.00
N GLU A 45 6.59 15.88 12.81
CA GLU A 45 6.16 17.18 12.30
C GLU A 45 4.66 17.20 11.99
N ARG A 46 4.00 18.34 12.27
CA ARG A 46 2.56 18.47 12.03
C ARG A 46 2.19 18.30 10.55
N ASN A 47 3.10 18.64 9.63
CA ASN A 47 2.91 18.44 8.19
C ASN A 47 2.89 16.96 7.78
N ASP A 48 3.42 16.09 8.62
CA ASP A 48 3.45 14.65 8.42
C ASP A 48 2.22 13.93 8.98
N LEU A 49 1.29 14.71 9.55
CA LEU A 49 0.05 14.24 10.13
C LEU A 49 -1.13 14.75 9.30
N ALA A 50 -1.74 13.87 8.52
CA ALA A 50 -2.87 14.23 7.66
C ALA A 50 -4.14 13.48 8.08
N THR A 51 -5.23 14.21 8.34
CA THR A 51 -6.56 13.60 8.46
C THR A 51 -7.03 13.20 7.07
N THR A 52 -7.33 11.91 6.88
CA THR A 52 -7.66 11.35 5.57
C THR A 52 -9.14 11.05 5.40
N GLN A 53 -9.84 10.81 6.50
CA GLN A 53 -11.25 10.48 6.48
C GLN A 53 -11.92 10.90 7.79
N ALA A 54 -13.17 11.37 7.68
CA ALA A 54 -14.10 11.51 8.79
C ALA A 54 -15.44 10.92 8.32
N ASP A 55 -15.96 9.98 9.09
CA ASP A 55 -17.18 9.25 8.77
C ASP A 55 -18.12 9.19 9.97
N LEU A 56 -19.43 9.21 9.71
CA LEU A 56 -20.47 9.10 10.72
C LEU A 56 -21.59 8.21 10.20
N GLN A 57 -21.85 7.10 10.86
CA GLN A 57 -22.85 6.13 10.45
C GLN A 57 -23.86 5.85 11.56
N PRO A 58 -25.17 5.86 11.26
CA PRO A 58 -26.18 5.37 12.19
C PRO A 58 -26.04 3.86 12.37
N GLN A 59 -26.23 3.40 13.59
CA GLN A 59 -26.32 1.99 13.94
C GLN A 59 -27.77 1.66 14.29
N TYR A 60 -28.31 0.65 13.66
CA TYR A 60 -29.70 0.23 13.83
C TYR A 60 -29.79 -0.92 14.82
N ASP A 61 -30.93 -1.01 15.50
CA ASP A 61 -31.29 -2.16 16.30
C ASP A 61 -31.45 -3.43 15.47
N SER A 62 -31.55 -4.56 16.14
CA SER A 62 -31.71 -5.87 15.50
C SER A 62 -32.94 -5.99 14.60
N ASP A 63 -33.96 -5.17 14.82
CA ASP A 63 -35.18 -5.07 14.01
C ASP A 63 -35.02 -4.15 12.78
N SER A 64 -33.87 -3.46 12.65
CA SER A 64 -33.51 -2.50 11.57
C SER A 64 -34.49 -1.32 11.43
N THR A 65 -35.31 -1.04 12.46
CA THR A 65 -36.36 -0.02 12.42
C THR A 65 -35.95 1.24 13.19
N SER A 66 -35.14 1.10 14.25
CA SER A 66 -34.75 2.20 15.13
C SER A 66 -33.25 2.39 15.13
N ILE A 67 -32.78 3.65 15.17
CA ILE A 67 -31.38 3.96 15.37
C ILE A 67 -31.07 3.80 16.87
N SER A 68 -30.12 2.89 17.18
CA SER A 68 -29.68 2.61 18.56
C SER A 68 -28.48 3.45 18.96
N ALA A 69 -27.63 3.81 18.01
CA ALA A 69 -26.42 4.58 18.25
C ALA A 69 -25.89 5.21 16.95
N TYR A 70 -24.81 6.00 17.08
CA TYR A 70 -24.04 6.52 15.97
C TYR A 70 -22.58 6.11 16.13
N ARG A 71 -21.97 5.66 15.04
CA ARG A 71 -20.56 5.33 14.96
C ARG A 71 -19.85 6.45 14.21
N ALA A 72 -18.87 7.07 14.85
CA ALA A 72 -17.98 8.04 14.23
C ALA A 72 -16.59 7.44 14.08
N THR A 73 -15.97 7.65 12.93
CA THR A 73 -14.61 7.19 12.64
C THR A 73 -13.82 8.31 11.99
N ASN A 74 -12.67 8.64 12.55
CA ASN A 74 -11.70 9.54 11.94
C ASN A 74 -10.40 8.78 11.66
N SER A 75 -9.86 8.97 10.46
CA SER A 75 -8.59 8.35 10.05
C SER A 75 -7.50 9.40 9.87
N ILE A 76 -6.29 9.02 10.27
CA ILE A 76 -5.08 9.83 10.07
C ILE A 76 -4.02 9.01 9.34
N ASN A 77 -3.24 9.67 8.49
CA ASN A 77 -1.96 9.18 8.01
C ASN A 77 -0.85 9.87 8.80
N VAL A 78 0.06 9.07 9.30
CA VAL A 78 1.26 9.50 10.00
C VAL A 78 2.46 9.10 9.16
N THR A 79 3.20 10.08 8.64
CA THR A 79 4.43 9.85 7.89
C THR A 79 5.62 10.00 8.84
N ILE A 80 6.44 8.97 8.94
CA ILE A 80 7.59 8.92 9.84
C ILE A 80 8.85 8.79 9.00
N ARG A 81 9.65 9.87 8.93
CA ARG A 81 10.91 9.94 8.18
C ARG A 81 12.09 9.44 8.99
N ASP A 82 12.03 9.61 10.30
CA ASP A 82 13.00 9.02 11.22
C ASP A 82 12.50 7.65 11.67
N LEU A 83 13.02 6.59 11.05
CA LEU A 83 12.58 5.23 11.33
C LEU A 83 12.92 4.75 12.75
N ASP A 84 13.86 5.40 13.44
CA ASP A 84 14.16 5.12 14.84
C ASP A 84 12.98 5.48 15.76
N LEU A 85 12.18 6.47 15.36
CA LEU A 85 10.95 6.87 16.06
C LEU A 85 9.74 5.99 15.72
N ALA A 86 9.84 5.09 14.76
CA ALA A 86 8.69 4.35 14.25
C ALA A 86 7.95 3.53 15.32
N SER A 87 8.70 2.79 16.13
CA SER A 87 8.13 1.96 17.21
C SER A 87 7.44 2.81 18.27
N ASP A 88 8.07 3.91 18.66
CA ASP A 88 7.55 4.81 19.68
C ASP A 88 6.30 5.54 19.17
N ALA A 89 6.30 5.99 17.92
CA ALA A 89 5.14 6.62 17.30
C ALA A 89 3.93 5.66 17.24
N ILE A 90 4.13 4.42 16.82
CA ILE A 90 3.07 3.41 16.81
C ILE A 90 2.58 3.13 18.24
N GLY A 91 3.51 3.01 19.20
CA GLY A 91 3.19 2.85 20.61
C GLY A 91 2.35 4.01 21.17
N LEU A 92 2.66 5.25 20.79
CA LEU A 92 1.91 6.46 21.17
C LEU A 92 0.50 6.48 20.55
N ILE A 93 0.36 6.11 19.27
CA ILE A 93 -0.94 5.99 18.61
C ILE A 93 -1.84 5.04 19.40
N VAL A 94 -1.32 3.86 19.74
CA VAL A 94 -2.11 2.83 20.43
C VAL A 94 -2.40 3.21 21.89
N SER A 95 -1.40 3.69 22.64
CA SER A 95 -1.53 4.02 24.04
C SER A 95 -2.44 5.25 24.27
N THR A 96 -2.26 6.30 23.47
CA THR A 96 -3.07 7.53 23.56
C THR A 96 -4.47 7.31 22.99
N GLY A 97 -4.57 6.60 21.87
CA GLY A 97 -5.85 6.29 21.25
C GLY A 97 -6.67 5.25 21.99
N GLY A 98 -6.02 4.38 22.77
CA GLY A 98 -6.66 3.36 23.59
C GLY A 98 -7.53 2.39 22.78
N ASN A 99 -8.62 1.94 23.38
CA ASN A 99 -9.55 0.98 22.76
C ASN A 99 -10.27 1.51 21.50
N ALA A 100 -10.27 2.82 21.30
CA ALA A 100 -10.84 3.44 20.12
C ALA A 100 -9.96 3.30 18.87
N THR A 101 -8.67 2.95 19.05
CA THR A 101 -7.69 2.90 17.96
C THR A 101 -7.83 1.65 17.10
N ARG A 102 -7.68 1.85 15.79
CA ARG A 102 -7.48 0.81 14.77
C ARG A 102 -6.27 1.18 13.93
N ILE A 103 -5.32 0.27 13.78
CA ILE A 103 -4.25 0.39 12.78
C ILE A 103 -4.75 -0.27 11.50
N ASN A 104 -4.94 0.52 10.47
CA ASN A 104 -5.50 0.06 9.19
C ASN A 104 -4.41 -0.47 8.27
N SER A 105 -3.27 0.24 8.20
CA SER A 105 -2.12 -0.18 7.41
C SER A 105 -0.82 0.43 7.92
N ILE A 106 0.27 -0.28 7.64
CA ILE A 106 1.64 0.18 7.82
C ILE A 106 2.38 -0.13 6.53
N SER A 107 3.01 0.88 5.93
CA SER A 107 3.75 0.74 4.68
C SER A 107 5.08 1.48 4.72
N TYR A 108 6.10 0.84 4.18
CA TYR A 108 7.41 1.45 3.97
C TYR A 108 7.50 1.98 2.55
N SER A 109 8.13 3.13 2.37
CA SER A 109 8.37 3.76 1.08
C SER A 109 9.73 4.46 1.05
N ILE A 110 10.11 4.89 -0.13
CA ILE A 110 11.24 5.80 -0.35
C ILE A 110 10.61 7.15 -0.69
N GLU A 111 10.93 8.19 0.07
CA GLU A 111 10.31 9.51 -0.07
C GLU A 111 10.64 10.15 -1.43
N ASP A 112 11.92 10.10 -1.83
CA ASP A 112 12.36 10.54 -3.16
C ASP A 112 12.97 9.39 -3.95
N ASP A 113 12.15 8.76 -4.78
CA ASP A 113 12.56 7.71 -5.71
C ASP A 113 13.05 8.25 -7.07
N SER A 114 13.05 9.57 -7.27
CA SER A 114 13.31 10.20 -8.58
C SER A 114 14.67 9.81 -9.15
N GLN A 115 15.71 9.67 -8.33
CA GLN A 115 17.02 9.21 -8.76
C GLN A 115 17.00 7.72 -9.14
N LEU A 116 16.30 6.89 -8.35
CA LEU A 116 16.15 5.46 -8.63
C LEU A 116 15.42 5.23 -9.96
N VAL A 117 14.39 6.02 -10.22
CA VAL A 117 13.64 5.97 -11.49
C VAL A 117 14.54 6.40 -12.66
N ARG A 118 15.34 7.47 -12.52
CA ARG A 118 16.31 7.88 -13.53
C ARG A 118 17.34 6.80 -13.79
N ASP A 119 17.91 6.20 -12.75
CA ASP A 119 18.91 5.13 -12.87
C ASP A 119 18.30 3.87 -13.50
N ALA A 120 17.06 3.54 -13.14
CA ALA A 120 16.34 2.42 -13.74
C ALA A 120 16.10 2.64 -15.24
N ARG A 121 15.68 3.85 -15.64
CA ARG A 121 15.51 4.22 -17.06
C ARG A 121 16.82 4.13 -17.83
N ALA A 122 17.91 4.64 -17.24
CA ALA A 122 19.23 4.57 -17.88
C ALA A 122 19.65 3.11 -18.14
N ARG A 123 19.50 2.24 -17.12
CA ARG A 123 19.81 0.80 -17.28
C ARG A 123 18.91 0.12 -18.30
N ALA A 124 17.61 0.40 -18.27
CA ALA A 124 16.64 -0.18 -19.20
C ALA A 124 16.96 0.24 -20.64
N PHE A 125 17.37 1.49 -20.86
CA PHE A 125 17.75 1.99 -22.16
C PHE A 125 19.04 1.32 -22.69
N GLU A 126 20.07 1.18 -21.87
CA GLU A 126 21.30 0.48 -22.24
C GLU A 126 21.03 -1.01 -22.55
N ASP A 127 20.24 -1.70 -21.75
CA ASP A 127 19.84 -3.09 -21.99
C ASP A 127 19.08 -3.24 -23.33
N ALA A 128 18.14 -2.35 -23.60
CA ALA A 128 17.40 -2.34 -24.86
C ALA A 128 18.33 -2.10 -26.08
N LYS A 129 19.28 -1.19 -25.94
CA LYS A 129 20.29 -0.88 -26.99
C LYS A 129 21.22 -2.07 -27.24
N ASP A 130 21.67 -2.74 -26.16
CA ASP A 130 22.54 -3.92 -26.30
C ASP A 130 21.79 -5.08 -26.97
N ARG A 131 20.53 -5.33 -26.63
CA ARG A 131 19.68 -6.33 -27.29
C ARG A 131 19.48 -5.98 -28.77
N ALA A 132 19.17 -4.72 -29.09
CA ALA A 132 19.01 -4.27 -30.46
C ALA A 132 20.31 -4.46 -31.27
N GLY A 133 21.47 -4.18 -30.68
CA GLY A 133 22.77 -4.44 -31.25
C GLY A 133 23.03 -5.91 -31.59
N GLN A 134 22.65 -6.81 -30.67
CA GLN A 134 22.75 -8.26 -30.90
C GLN A 134 21.86 -8.71 -32.07
N TYR A 135 20.63 -8.24 -32.16
CA TYR A 135 19.74 -8.58 -33.30
C TYR A 135 20.26 -8.03 -34.61
N ALA A 136 20.81 -6.81 -34.63
CA ALA A 136 21.43 -6.24 -35.82
C ALA A 136 22.60 -7.11 -36.29
N GLN A 137 23.48 -7.54 -35.39
CA GLN A 137 24.61 -8.43 -35.74
C GLN A 137 24.15 -9.79 -36.27
N LEU A 138 23.17 -10.43 -35.60
CA LEU A 138 22.63 -11.72 -36.03
C LEU A 138 21.95 -11.66 -37.39
N SER A 139 21.38 -10.52 -37.76
CA SER A 139 20.75 -10.30 -39.08
C SER A 139 21.69 -9.74 -40.14
N GLY A 140 22.97 -9.50 -39.81
CA GLY A 140 23.93 -8.90 -40.75
C GLY A 140 23.68 -7.42 -41.00
N LEU A 141 22.94 -6.74 -40.14
CA LEU A 141 22.60 -5.32 -40.24
C LEU A 141 23.39 -4.47 -39.25
N ASN A 142 23.34 -3.17 -39.40
CA ASN A 142 23.89 -2.21 -38.45
C ASN A 142 22.73 -1.52 -37.71
N LEU A 143 22.96 -1.25 -36.43
CA LEU A 143 21.99 -0.50 -35.61
C LEU A 143 21.87 0.94 -36.15
N GLY A 144 20.66 1.38 -36.45
CA GLY A 144 20.35 2.71 -36.98
C GLY A 144 20.03 3.73 -35.89
N LYS A 145 19.32 4.79 -36.27
CA LYS A 145 18.83 5.81 -35.32
C LYS A 145 17.64 5.29 -34.54
N VAL A 146 17.49 5.75 -33.29
CA VAL A 146 16.29 5.52 -32.53
C VAL A 146 15.09 6.18 -33.22
N ILE A 147 14.07 5.40 -33.54
CA ILE A 147 12.85 5.87 -34.19
C ILE A 147 11.77 6.21 -33.16
N SER A 148 11.64 5.37 -32.11
CA SER A 148 10.67 5.58 -31.05
C SER A 148 11.19 5.02 -29.73
N ILE A 149 10.75 5.61 -28.64
CA ILE A 149 10.96 5.13 -27.29
C ILE A 149 9.57 5.00 -26.65
N SER A 150 9.27 3.83 -26.11
CA SER A 150 8.04 3.59 -25.34
C SER A 150 8.41 3.07 -23.97
N GLU A 151 7.88 3.72 -22.93
CA GLU A 151 8.01 3.28 -21.55
C GLU A 151 6.66 2.73 -21.08
N SER A 152 6.63 1.49 -20.65
CA SER A 152 5.48 0.91 -19.95
C SER A 152 5.86 0.63 -18.52
N ALA A 153 4.97 0.95 -17.58
CA ALA A 153 5.13 0.49 -16.21
C ALA A 153 5.20 -1.05 -16.24
N GLY A 154 6.27 -1.61 -15.69
CA GLY A 154 6.41 -3.06 -15.57
C GLY A 154 5.22 -3.67 -14.83
N PRO A 155 4.97 -4.98 -14.96
CA PRO A 155 3.91 -5.64 -14.25
C PRO A 155 4.07 -5.36 -12.75
N THR A 156 2.99 -4.92 -12.12
CA THR A 156 2.94 -4.75 -10.66
C THR A 156 3.40 -6.06 -10.03
N PRO A 157 4.35 -6.06 -9.07
CA PRO A 157 4.75 -7.28 -8.39
C PRO A 157 3.51 -8.04 -7.90
N PRO A 158 3.45 -9.36 -8.07
CA PRO A 158 2.31 -10.12 -7.60
C PRO A 158 2.16 -9.88 -6.10
N GLN A 159 1.02 -9.34 -5.71
CA GLN A 159 0.69 -9.21 -4.29
C GLN A 159 0.68 -10.62 -3.68
N PRO A 160 1.22 -10.82 -2.48
CA PRO A 160 1.13 -12.10 -1.80
C PRO A 160 -0.34 -12.50 -1.72
N MET A 161 -0.71 -13.57 -2.43
CA MET A 161 -2.05 -14.15 -2.26
C MET A 161 -2.20 -14.54 -0.80
N GLN A 162 -3.14 -13.93 -0.10
CA GLN A 162 -3.57 -14.44 1.19
C GLN A 162 -4.10 -15.84 0.96
N ALA A 163 -3.46 -16.82 1.61
CA ALA A 163 -3.91 -18.20 1.54
C ALA A 163 -5.37 -18.25 2.04
N PRO A 164 -6.28 -18.89 1.28
CA PRO A 164 -7.66 -19.03 1.73
C PRO A 164 -7.69 -19.80 3.06
N PRO A 165 -8.61 -19.47 3.98
CA PRO A 165 -8.74 -20.17 5.24
C PRO A 165 -8.96 -21.67 4.96
N ARG A 166 -8.12 -22.51 5.57
CA ARG A 166 -8.25 -23.96 5.47
C ARG A 166 -9.56 -24.39 6.14
N HIS A 167 -10.61 -24.52 5.35
CA HIS A 167 -11.80 -25.25 5.79
C HIS A 167 -11.44 -26.72 5.89
N GLY A 168 -11.43 -27.24 7.09
CA GLY A 168 -11.34 -28.69 7.35
C GLY A 168 -12.55 -29.37 6.74
N GLY A 169 -12.36 -30.06 5.61
CA GLY A 169 -13.39 -30.77 4.90
C GLY A 169 -12.86 -32.11 4.36
N ARG A 170 -13.23 -33.18 5.01
CA ARG A 170 -13.38 -34.58 4.60
C ARG A 170 -12.76 -35.00 3.26
N ARG A 171 -11.91 -36.01 3.36
CA ARG A 171 -11.42 -36.86 2.27
C ARG A 171 -12.60 -37.41 1.41
N ALA A 172 -12.51 -37.18 0.11
CA ALA A 172 -13.08 -38.10 -0.89
C ALA A 172 -11.97 -38.42 -1.89
N ALA A 173 -11.72 -39.72 -2.06
CA ALA A 173 -10.78 -40.23 -3.05
C ALA A 173 -11.45 -40.13 -4.43
N GLY A 174 -10.73 -39.54 -5.39
CA GLY A 174 -11.14 -39.48 -6.79
C GLY A 174 -9.89 -39.42 -7.66
N THR A 175 -9.65 -40.55 -8.36
CA THR A 175 -8.63 -40.70 -9.40
C THR A 175 -8.98 -39.84 -10.61
N GLY A 176 -8.04 -38.98 -11.06
CA GLY A 176 -8.19 -38.19 -12.29
C GLY A 176 -6.84 -37.78 -12.84
N THR A 177 -6.54 -38.29 -13.99
CA THR A 177 -5.39 -38.18 -14.88
C THR A 177 -4.88 -36.77 -15.08
N ALA A 178 -3.55 -36.61 -15.03
CA ALA A 178 -2.81 -35.43 -15.42
C ALA A 178 -2.87 -35.25 -16.95
N ASP A 179 -3.27 -34.05 -17.37
CA ASP A 179 -2.98 -33.57 -18.72
C ASP A 179 -2.16 -32.28 -18.60
N GLY A 180 -0.90 -32.36 -18.98
CA GLY A 180 0.06 -31.27 -18.92
C GLY A 180 -0.09 -30.38 -20.14
N ARG A 181 -0.41 -29.09 -19.92
CA ARG A 181 -0.18 -28.03 -20.88
C ARG A 181 0.70 -26.94 -20.26
N LEU A 182 1.95 -26.94 -20.69
CA LEU A 182 2.85 -25.81 -20.58
C LEU A 182 2.29 -24.67 -21.46
N LEU A 183 1.88 -23.56 -20.84
CA LEU A 183 1.64 -22.31 -21.53
C LEU A 183 2.89 -21.43 -21.38
N GLY A 184 3.42 -21.08 -22.52
CA GLY A 184 4.68 -20.41 -22.71
C GLY A 184 4.71 -18.96 -22.24
N ASP A 185 5.94 -18.55 -22.05
CA ASP A 185 6.42 -17.22 -21.75
C ASP A 185 5.80 -16.13 -22.62
N GLY A 186 5.42 -15.04 -21.95
CA GLY A 186 4.94 -13.81 -22.56
C GLY A 186 6.01 -13.12 -23.39
N ASP A 187 5.73 -13.04 -24.66
CA ASP A 187 6.44 -12.36 -25.72
C ASP A 187 6.58 -10.85 -25.45
N LEU A 188 7.80 -10.39 -25.28
CA LEU A 188 8.15 -8.97 -25.35
C LEU A 188 8.48 -8.63 -26.81
N GLY A 189 7.46 -8.24 -27.57
CA GLY A 189 7.59 -7.80 -28.94
C GLY A 189 8.40 -6.50 -29.06
N ALA A 190 9.66 -6.59 -29.45
CA ALA A 190 10.40 -5.47 -29.98
C ALA A 190 10.08 -5.35 -31.47
N VAL A 191 9.35 -4.30 -31.87
CA VAL A 191 9.16 -3.97 -33.29
C VAL A 191 10.34 -3.11 -33.72
N LEU A 192 11.23 -3.72 -34.49
CA LEU A 192 12.26 -3.04 -35.29
C LEU A 192 11.72 -2.91 -36.72
N ALA A 193 11.60 -1.71 -37.18
CA ALA A 193 11.48 -1.38 -38.61
C ALA A 193 12.73 -0.63 -39.07
#